data_9f0dfb2501df2b179a6d56dee1e6ef72
#
_entry.id   9f0dfb2501df2b179a6d56dee1e6ef72
#
_cell.length_a   1.000
_cell.length_b   1.000
_cell.length_c   1.000
_cell.angle_alpha   90.00
_cell.angle_beta   90.00
_cell.angle_gamma   90.00
#
_symmetry.space_group_name_H-M   'P 1'
#
loop_
_entity.id
_entity.type
_entity.pdbx_description
1 polymer ?
#
loop_
_entity_poly.entity_id
_entity_poly.type
_entity_poly.pdbx_seq_one_letter_code
_entity_poly.pdbx_strand_id
1 'polypeptide(L)'
;AERGLVLGLTSSRRGEGVSFIVGHLQLLLEERGHKVRIGPAPAEPGEVVLLDASALLSNPEAFVSLRQADLVALVVEAQQSNVPTVGHAIEVLNTGFSKVDGVIINRRRFEVPDRVLRTMAKVRGVI
;
A
#
# COMPACT_ATOMS: atom_id res chain seq x y z
N ALA A 1 -9.81 -18.12 19.14
CA ALA A 1 -8.92 -17.00 18.94
C ALA A 1 -8.82 -16.71 17.46
N GLU A 2 -8.92 -15.47 17.12
CA GLU A 2 -8.85 -15.07 15.75
C GLU A 2 -7.43 -15.16 15.22
N ARG A 3 -7.32 -15.73 14.04
CA ARG A 3 -6.07 -15.79 13.33
C ARG A 3 -5.60 -14.37 12.98
N GLY A 4 -4.29 -14.15 13.01
CA GLY A 4 -3.74 -12.90 12.53
C GLY A 4 -3.87 -12.78 11.02
N LEU A 5 -3.80 -11.56 10.52
CA LEU A 5 -3.92 -11.27 9.11
C LEU A 5 -2.67 -10.54 8.61
N VAL A 6 -2.12 -11.01 7.50
CA VAL A 6 -1.00 -10.33 6.84
C VAL A 6 -1.49 -9.74 5.52
N LEU A 7 -1.45 -8.43 5.41
CA LEU A 7 -1.84 -7.71 4.20
C LEU A 7 -0.59 -7.16 3.55
N GLY A 8 -0.30 -7.61 2.34
CA GLY A 8 0.82 -7.10 1.56
C GLY A 8 0.39 -5.98 0.64
N LEU A 9 1.17 -4.90 0.64
CA LEU A 9 0.93 -3.77 -0.25
C LEU A 9 2.15 -3.59 -1.13
N THR A 10 1.93 -3.52 -2.42
CA THR A 10 3.00 -3.37 -3.38
C THR A 10 2.64 -2.37 -4.46
N SER A 11 3.61 -2.03 -5.29
CA SER A 11 3.40 -1.15 -6.43
C SER A 11 4.22 -1.67 -7.60
N SER A 12 3.88 -1.22 -8.81
CA SER A 12 4.66 -1.60 -9.98
C SER A 12 6.02 -0.91 -9.96
N ARG A 13 6.06 0.35 -9.54
CA ARG A 13 7.29 1.16 -9.54
C ARG A 13 7.38 1.96 -8.26
N ARG A 14 8.55 2.56 -8.04
CA ARG A 14 8.74 3.48 -6.94
C ARG A 14 7.89 4.73 -7.14
N GLY A 15 7.56 5.39 -6.04
CA GLY A 15 6.83 6.65 -6.07
C GLY A 15 5.32 6.51 -6.19
N GLU A 16 4.80 5.30 -6.09
CA GLU A 16 3.36 5.07 -6.14
C GLU A 16 2.66 5.34 -4.81
N GLY A 17 3.43 5.59 -3.75
CA GLY A 17 2.87 5.96 -2.47
C GLY A 17 2.51 4.82 -1.54
N VAL A 18 3.17 3.68 -1.68
CA VAL A 18 2.89 2.51 -0.84
C VAL A 18 3.07 2.81 0.64
N SER A 19 4.20 3.41 1.01
CA SER A 19 4.47 3.71 2.42
C SER A 19 3.45 4.70 3.00
N PHE A 20 2.99 5.64 2.20
CA PHE A 20 1.95 6.58 2.59
C PHE A 20 0.64 5.85 2.89
N ILE A 21 0.26 4.94 1.99
CA ILE A 21 -0.97 4.14 2.16
C ILE A 21 -0.85 3.22 3.37
N VAL A 22 0.32 2.59 3.56
CA VAL A 22 0.55 1.73 4.72
C VAL A 22 0.34 2.50 6.02
N GLY A 23 0.90 3.71 6.11
CA GLY A 23 0.73 4.55 7.30
C GLY A 23 -0.72 4.94 7.53
N HIS A 24 -1.44 5.28 6.47
CA HIS A 24 -2.87 5.61 6.58
C HIS A 24 -3.71 4.42 7.02
N LEU A 25 -3.45 3.26 6.44
CA LEU A 25 -4.16 2.04 6.83
C LEU A 25 -3.92 1.70 8.29
N GLN A 26 -2.69 1.86 8.75
CA GLN A 26 -2.38 1.62 10.15
C GLN A 26 -3.27 2.47 11.06
N LEU A 27 -3.33 3.77 10.78
CA LEU A 27 -4.13 4.67 11.59
C LEU A 27 -5.61 4.32 11.55
N LEU A 28 -6.15 4.06 10.36
CA LEU A 28 -7.56 3.72 10.20
C LEU A 28 -7.94 2.44 10.94
N LEU A 29 -7.10 1.43 10.84
CA LEU A 29 -7.37 0.15 11.49
C LEU A 29 -7.25 0.27 13.00
N GLU A 30 -6.28 1.04 13.48
CA GLU A 30 -6.13 1.27 14.91
C GLU A 30 -7.32 2.04 15.48
N GLU A 31 -7.84 3.01 14.74
CA GLU A 31 -9.05 3.73 15.15
C GLU A 31 -10.26 2.81 15.28
N ARG A 32 -10.27 1.72 14.53
CA ARG A 32 -11.35 0.74 14.58
C ARG A 32 -11.10 -0.37 15.59
N GLY A 33 -10.08 -0.24 16.40
CA GLY A 33 -9.81 -1.17 17.48
C GLY A 33 -8.92 -2.35 17.12
N HIS A 34 -8.32 -2.34 15.93
CA HIS A 34 -7.41 -3.41 15.54
C HIS A 34 -6.00 -3.17 16.05
N LYS A 35 -5.32 -4.25 16.38
CA LYS A 35 -3.91 -4.19 16.70
C LYS A 35 -3.12 -4.33 15.42
N VAL A 36 -2.37 -3.30 15.06
CA VAL A 36 -1.70 -3.22 13.76
C VAL A 36 -0.20 -3.05 13.93
N ARG A 37 0.55 -3.75 13.13
CA ARG A 37 2.00 -3.62 13.09
C ARG A 37 2.47 -3.54 11.65
N ILE A 38 3.44 -2.66 11.40
CA ILE A 38 4.14 -2.62 10.11
C ILE A 38 5.41 -3.43 10.30
N GLY A 39 5.62 -4.38 9.43
CA GLY A 39 6.83 -5.14 9.54
C GLY A 39 6.71 -6.52 8.95
N PRO A 40 7.66 -7.39 9.27
CA PRO A 40 7.66 -8.71 8.67
C PRO A 40 6.54 -9.60 9.23
N ALA A 41 6.11 -10.55 8.41
CA ALA A 41 5.26 -11.62 8.85
C ALA A 41 6.06 -12.56 9.77
N PRO A 42 5.40 -13.43 10.52
CA PRO A 42 3.96 -13.67 10.55
C PRO A 42 3.21 -12.71 11.46
N ALA A 43 1.89 -12.76 11.39
CA ALA A 43 1.04 -12.04 12.32
C ALA A 43 0.68 -12.94 13.49
N GLU A 44 0.67 -12.34 14.68
CA GLU A 44 0.20 -13.05 15.87
C GLU A 44 -1.33 -13.04 15.89
N PRO A 45 -1.95 -13.94 16.67
CA PRO A 45 -3.40 -13.98 16.79
C PRO A 45 -3.97 -12.61 17.13
N GLY A 46 -4.98 -12.19 16.39
CA GLY A 46 -5.63 -10.90 16.59
C GLY A 46 -4.88 -9.69 16.03
N GLU A 47 -3.73 -9.92 15.42
CA GLU A 47 -2.90 -8.84 14.89
C GLU A 47 -3.07 -8.71 13.38
N VAL A 48 -3.01 -7.47 12.89
CA VAL A 48 -2.93 -7.18 11.46
C VAL A 48 -1.52 -6.70 11.16
N VAL A 49 -0.83 -7.39 10.27
CA VAL A 49 0.49 -6.98 9.82
C VAL A 49 0.39 -6.39 8.43
N LEU A 50 0.93 -5.19 8.25
CA LEU A 50 1.02 -4.54 6.96
C LEU A 50 2.43 -4.68 6.42
N LEU A 51 2.57 -5.35 5.29
CA LEU A 51 3.86 -5.51 4.61
C LEU A 51 3.99 -4.45 3.53
N ASP A 52 5.03 -3.63 3.64
CA ASP A 52 5.37 -2.67 2.60
C ASP A 52 6.32 -3.34 1.62
N ALA A 53 5.79 -3.82 0.52
CA ALA A 53 6.57 -4.52 -0.51
C ALA A 53 6.62 -3.68 -1.79
N SER A 54 7.14 -2.48 -1.67
CA SER A 54 7.15 -1.48 -2.74
C SER A 54 7.98 -1.92 -3.95
N ALA A 55 7.59 -1.37 -5.10
CA ALA A 55 8.36 -1.44 -6.34
C ALA A 55 8.60 -2.87 -6.83
N LEU A 56 7.51 -3.61 -6.99
CA LEU A 56 7.53 -5.01 -7.41
C LEU A 56 8.43 -5.27 -8.63
N LEU A 57 8.33 -4.44 -9.66
CA LEU A 57 9.04 -4.67 -10.91
C LEU A 57 10.55 -4.39 -10.82
N SER A 58 10.99 -3.64 -9.82
CA SER A 58 12.39 -3.31 -9.65
C SER A 58 13.01 -3.91 -8.39
N ASN A 59 12.25 -4.65 -7.61
CA ASN A 59 12.71 -5.20 -6.35
C ASN A 59 12.26 -6.64 -6.18
N PRO A 60 13.12 -7.60 -6.56
CA PRO A 60 12.76 -9.03 -6.43
C PRO A 60 12.41 -9.46 -5.01
N GLU A 61 12.92 -8.77 -4.00
CA GLU A 61 12.62 -9.11 -2.61
C GLU A 61 11.15 -8.90 -2.27
N ALA A 62 10.46 -8.04 -3.03
CA ALA A 62 9.03 -7.85 -2.84
C ALA A 62 8.25 -9.15 -3.02
N PHE A 63 8.65 -9.98 -3.98
CA PHE A 63 8.01 -11.28 -4.18
C PHE A 63 8.13 -12.17 -2.95
N VAL A 64 9.32 -12.19 -2.36
CA VAL A 64 9.57 -13.02 -1.18
C VAL A 64 8.67 -12.58 -0.04
N SER A 65 8.59 -11.28 0.19
CA SER A 65 7.73 -10.74 1.24
C SER A 65 6.26 -11.04 0.98
N LEU A 66 5.79 -10.83 -0.25
CA LEU A 66 4.39 -11.01 -0.60
C LEU A 66 3.91 -12.45 -0.50
N ARG A 67 4.81 -13.42 -0.60
CA ARG A 67 4.42 -14.82 -0.41
C ARG A 67 3.88 -15.11 0.98
N GLN A 68 4.20 -14.27 1.93
CA GLN A 68 3.76 -14.43 3.31
C GLN A 68 2.45 -13.69 3.59
N ALA A 69 1.92 -12.99 2.60
CA ALA A 69 0.69 -12.23 2.76
C ALA A 69 -0.54 -13.09 2.53
N ASP A 70 -1.57 -12.87 3.35
CA ASP A 70 -2.87 -13.48 3.15
C ASP A 70 -3.64 -12.79 2.03
N LEU A 71 -3.47 -11.48 1.93
CA LEU A 71 -4.07 -10.65 0.89
C LEU A 71 -3.02 -9.73 0.31
N VAL A 72 -3.12 -9.45 -0.97
CA VAL A 72 -2.21 -8.55 -1.67
C VAL A 72 -2.99 -7.44 -2.35
N ALA A 73 -2.61 -6.20 -2.08
CA ALA A 73 -3.16 -5.03 -2.74
C ALA A 73 -2.09 -4.33 -3.56
N LEU A 74 -2.44 -3.96 -4.78
CA LEU A 74 -1.58 -3.19 -5.66
C LEU A 74 -1.94 -1.72 -5.54
N VAL A 75 -0.97 -0.90 -5.17
CA VAL A 75 -1.14 0.54 -5.06
C VAL A 75 -0.75 1.19 -6.38
N VAL A 76 -1.63 2.02 -6.90
CA VAL A 76 -1.45 2.70 -8.18
C VAL A 76 -1.57 4.20 -7.96
N GLU A 77 -0.57 4.94 -8.41
CA GLU A 77 -0.63 6.40 -8.42
C GLU A 77 -1.36 6.84 -9.69
N ALA A 78 -2.51 7.44 -9.53
CA ALA A 78 -3.42 7.74 -10.64
C ALA A 78 -2.80 8.60 -11.75
N GLN A 79 -1.84 9.43 -11.40
CA GLN A 79 -1.24 10.34 -12.38
C GLN A 79 0.06 9.83 -13.00
N GLN A 80 0.70 8.87 -12.36
CA GLN A 80 2.00 8.39 -12.82
C GLN A 80 1.99 7.01 -13.45
N SER A 81 1.11 6.14 -12.98
CA SER A 81 1.04 4.80 -13.50
C SER A 81 0.21 4.77 -14.78
N ASN A 82 0.65 4.02 -15.74
CA ASN A 82 -0.11 3.80 -16.95
C ASN A 82 -0.66 2.37 -16.94
N VAL A 83 -1.70 2.16 -17.73
CA VAL A 83 -2.40 0.87 -17.78
C VAL A 83 -1.47 -0.29 -18.15
N PRO A 84 -0.59 -0.18 -19.16
CA PRO A 84 0.32 -1.27 -19.48
C PRO A 84 1.24 -1.65 -18.34
N THR A 85 1.77 -0.68 -17.61
CA THR A 85 2.66 -0.95 -16.47
C THR A 85 1.92 -1.66 -15.35
N VAL A 86 0.70 -1.21 -15.05
CA VAL A 86 -0.12 -1.82 -14.01
C VAL A 86 -0.50 -3.25 -14.43
N GLY A 87 -0.90 -3.42 -15.68
CA GLY A 87 -1.23 -4.74 -16.20
C GLY A 87 -0.06 -5.71 -16.13
N HIS A 88 1.13 -5.23 -16.45
CA HIS A 88 2.34 -6.06 -16.35
C HIS A 88 2.61 -6.48 -14.91
N ALA A 89 2.45 -5.57 -13.95
CA ALA A 89 2.65 -5.91 -12.54
C ALA A 89 1.66 -6.98 -12.08
N ILE A 90 0.41 -6.89 -12.51
CA ILE A 90 -0.61 -7.88 -12.17
C ILE A 90 -0.23 -9.24 -12.77
N GLU A 91 0.21 -9.27 -14.01
CA GLU A 91 0.65 -10.52 -14.66
C GLU A 91 1.81 -11.15 -13.92
N VAL A 92 2.80 -10.35 -13.55
CA VAL A 92 3.97 -10.83 -12.82
C VAL A 92 3.55 -11.44 -11.49
N LEU A 93 2.65 -10.79 -10.76
CA LEU A 93 2.16 -11.33 -9.50
C LEU A 93 1.40 -12.64 -9.70
N ASN A 94 0.54 -12.69 -10.70
CA ASN A 94 -0.27 -13.88 -10.96
C ASN A 94 0.57 -15.08 -11.37
N THR A 95 1.62 -14.86 -12.18
CA THR A 95 2.50 -15.96 -12.59
C THR A 95 3.49 -16.34 -11.51
N GLY A 96 3.85 -15.42 -10.66
CA GLY A 96 4.86 -15.65 -9.63
C GLY A 96 4.41 -16.54 -8.50
N PHE A 97 3.22 -16.36 -7.97
CA PHE A 97 2.76 -17.17 -6.83
C PHE A 97 1.34 -16.87 -6.38
N SER A 98 0.81 -15.72 -6.67
CA SER A 98 -0.50 -15.38 -6.16
C SER A 98 -1.15 -14.30 -7.00
N LYS A 99 -2.41 -14.09 -6.75
CA LYS A 99 -3.19 -13.09 -7.43
C LYS A 99 -3.24 -11.81 -6.61
N VAL A 100 -3.53 -10.71 -7.31
CA VAL A 100 -3.83 -9.45 -6.66
C VAL A 100 -5.28 -9.51 -6.18
N ASP A 101 -5.48 -9.28 -4.89
CA ASP A 101 -6.81 -9.30 -4.30
C ASP A 101 -7.54 -7.98 -4.43
N GLY A 102 -6.79 -6.90 -4.59
CA GLY A 102 -7.38 -5.58 -4.75
C GLY A 102 -6.41 -4.55 -5.27
N VAL A 103 -6.95 -3.42 -5.69
CA VAL A 103 -6.17 -2.29 -6.18
C VAL A 103 -6.56 -1.06 -5.38
N ILE A 104 -5.57 -0.33 -4.92
CA ILE A 104 -5.77 0.93 -4.21
C ILE A 104 -5.26 2.06 -5.09
N ILE A 105 -6.14 2.98 -5.43
CA ILE A 105 -5.76 4.14 -6.24
C ILE A 105 -5.33 5.26 -5.31
N ASN A 106 -4.06 5.63 -5.41
CA ASN A 106 -3.50 6.70 -4.61
C ASN A 106 -3.52 8.00 -5.41
N ARG A 107 -4.18 9.01 -4.88
CA ARG A 107 -4.32 10.32 -5.53
C ARG A 107 -3.66 11.43 -4.72
N ARG A 108 -2.68 11.10 -3.92
CA ARG A 108 -2.04 12.11 -3.07
C ARG A 108 -1.27 13.16 -3.85
N ARG A 109 -0.96 12.89 -5.12
CA ARG A 109 -0.25 13.84 -5.95
C ARG A 109 -1.23 14.74 -6.67
N PHE A 110 -1.47 15.87 -6.07
CA PHE A 110 -2.15 16.94 -6.76
C PHE A 110 -1.09 17.91 -7.24
N GLU A 111 -1.26 18.45 -8.42
CA GLU A 111 -0.34 19.46 -8.93
C GLU A 111 -0.68 20.81 -8.33
N VAL A 112 -0.73 20.86 -7.02
CA VAL A 112 -1.00 22.08 -6.28
C VAL A 112 0.27 22.48 -5.56
N PRO A 113 0.83 23.66 -5.85
CA PRO A 113 2.05 24.13 -5.18
C PRO A 113 1.86 24.18 -3.66
N ASP A 114 2.93 23.90 -2.94
CA ASP A 114 2.91 23.89 -1.49
C ASP A 114 2.35 25.20 -0.88
N ARG A 115 2.69 26.32 -1.49
CA ARG A 115 2.20 27.63 -1.01
C ARG A 115 0.67 27.70 -1.06
N VAL A 116 0.07 27.07 -2.07
CA VAL A 116 -1.39 27.07 -2.20
C VAL A 116 -2.00 26.18 -1.13
N LEU A 117 -1.39 25.01 -0.91
CA LEU A 117 -1.83 24.10 0.13
C LEU A 117 -1.78 24.76 1.51
N ARG A 118 -0.68 25.48 1.78
CA ARG A 118 -0.53 26.18 3.06
C ARG A 118 -1.57 27.29 3.22
N THR A 119 -1.84 28.01 2.15
CA THR A 119 -2.86 29.06 2.17
C THR A 119 -4.24 28.48 2.45
N MET A 120 -4.58 27.37 1.80
CA MET A 120 -5.84 26.68 2.03
C MET A 120 -5.95 26.19 3.47
N ALA A 121 -4.87 25.66 4.00
CA ALA A 121 -4.84 25.19 5.38
C ALA A 121 -5.11 26.32 6.37
N LYS A 122 -4.53 27.50 6.15
CA LYS A 122 -4.76 28.66 7.00
C LYS A 122 -6.20 29.12 6.96
N VAL A 123 -6.78 29.15 5.78
CA VAL A 123 -8.17 29.61 5.60
C VAL A 123 -9.14 28.67 6.29
N ARG A 124 -8.89 27.39 6.22
CA ARG A 124 -9.80 26.40 6.80
C ARG A 124 -9.49 26.02 8.24
N GLY A 125 -8.36 26.47 8.75
CA GLY A 125 -7.92 26.01 10.06
C GLY A 125 -7.61 24.52 10.07
N VAL A 126 -7.28 23.95 8.93
CA VAL A 126 -6.97 22.54 8.76
C VAL A 126 -5.46 22.38 8.83
N ILE A 127 -5.03 21.33 9.42
CA ILE A 127 -3.64 20.93 9.65
C ILE A 127 -3.15 21.39 10.99
#